data_3d959d1698d204c0d4e0e89e9f44c91c
#
_entry.id   3d959d1698d204c0d4e0e89e9f44c91c
#
_cell.length_a   1.000
_cell.length_b   1.000
_cell.length_c   1.000
_cell.angle_alpha   90.00
_cell.angle_beta   90.00
_cell.angle_gamma   90.00
#
_symmetry.space_group_name_H-M   'P 1'
#
loop_
_entity.id
_entity.type
_entity.pdbx_description
1 polymer ?
#
loop_
_entity_poly.entity_id
_entity_poly.type
_entity_poly.pdbx_seq_one_letter_code
_entity_poly.pdbx_strand_id
1 'polypeptide(L)'
;LATLVLSTIGTVLGGPVGSAIGALIGQSIDQELLAPVRRGPRVGDLSVQTSSYGTQIPRIYGTMRVAGSVVWATDLVEHANTGGAKGQPDVTYTYTVSMAVALSSRRAGSIKRIWADGKLLRGAAGDFKVGTKFRFHDGSEDQLIDPFIGSVEGIANTPAYRGIALALFEDLELAEFGNRIPFLTFEIEADEEPPTVGMVLSDASNSSITAGTDRTLGGYAAYGRSIKEAIKPLVDSFGVGLFDDGEVLRPPRPGVRLPIAAGELGNSAEQQPVPRIHREQTPVRAVPAALRVTYYDPARDYQTGEVRASAGEQSGGEKQQDLPGVFTAGDAKALAQEMLARAWSSRDRLTLRLPPGRMTLEPGSEVDLSLSPPHWKLETVTIEGFVPVIELSPTVARGVGVTADAGRIVSNPDPLSGAISIALLDIPNVLGFASTEPTLVLAATATGNGWKRRPVEI
;
A
#
# COMPACT_ATOMS: atom_id res chain seq x y z
N LEU A 1 5.16 -51.92 -32.01
CA LEU A 1 4.73 -52.42 -33.33
C LEU A 1 5.92 -52.82 -34.21
N ALA A 2 6.94 -51.97 -34.28
CA ALA A 2 8.16 -52.25 -35.05
C ALA A 2 8.91 -53.48 -34.50
N THR A 3 8.94 -53.67 -33.17
CA THR A 3 9.52 -54.85 -32.52
C THR A 3 8.86 -56.13 -33.00
N LEU A 4 7.53 -56.15 -33.11
CA LEU A 4 6.77 -57.33 -33.53
C LEU A 4 7.01 -57.68 -35.03
N VAL A 5 7.03 -56.69 -35.90
CA VAL A 5 7.27 -56.85 -37.32
C VAL A 5 8.70 -57.28 -37.61
N LEU A 6 9.69 -56.61 -37.02
CA LEU A 6 11.10 -56.93 -37.27
C LEU A 6 11.52 -58.24 -36.62
N SER A 7 10.96 -58.67 -35.49
CA SER A 7 11.23 -59.97 -34.90
C SER A 7 10.66 -61.12 -35.76
N THR A 8 9.45 -60.98 -36.35
CA THR A 8 8.86 -61.95 -37.26
C THR A 8 9.65 -62.09 -38.58
N ILE A 9 10.08 -60.96 -39.18
CA ILE A 9 10.93 -60.96 -40.37
C ILE A 9 12.27 -61.58 -40.04
N GLY A 10 12.89 -61.22 -38.93
CA GLY A 10 14.13 -61.78 -38.45
C GLY A 10 14.08 -63.32 -38.25
N THR A 11 12.96 -63.83 -37.72
CA THR A 11 12.75 -65.28 -37.54
C THR A 11 12.68 -66.02 -38.83
N VAL A 12 12.05 -65.42 -39.85
CA VAL A 12 11.92 -66.05 -41.21
C VAL A 12 13.25 -66.08 -41.96
N LEU A 13 14.08 -65.03 -41.81
CA LEU A 13 15.35 -64.91 -42.56
C LEU A 13 16.59 -65.42 -41.82
N GLY A 14 16.65 -65.44 -40.52
CA GLY A 14 17.83 -65.76 -39.70
C GLY A 14 17.58 -66.63 -38.49
N GLY A 15 16.41 -67.28 -38.37
CA GLY A 15 16.08 -68.14 -37.24
C GLY A 15 16.04 -67.46 -35.88
N PRO A 16 16.31 -68.16 -34.77
CA PRO A 16 16.23 -67.60 -33.43
C PRO A 16 17.16 -66.39 -33.18
N VAL A 17 18.32 -66.38 -33.80
CA VAL A 17 19.29 -65.26 -33.70
C VAL A 17 18.80 -64.03 -34.48
N GLY A 18 18.26 -64.24 -35.67
CA GLY A 18 17.67 -63.18 -36.48
C GLY A 18 16.43 -62.56 -35.81
N SER A 19 15.64 -63.38 -35.11
CA SER A 19 14.51 -62.90 -34.29
C SER A 19 14.97 -62.00 -33.13
N ALA A 20 16.04 -62.41 -32.42
CA ALA A 20 16.58 -61.58 -31.30
C ALA A 20 17.15 -60.23 -31.78
N ILE A 21 17.86 -60.23 -32.90
CA ILE A 21 18.40 -58.98 -33.50
C ILE A 21 17.26 -58.10 -34.02
N GLY A 22 16.27 -58.69 -34.72
CA GLY A 22 15.10 -57.98 -35.18
C GLY A 22 14.26 -57.38 -34.04
N ALA A 23 14.12 -58.07 -32.90
CA ALA A 23 13.46 -57.58 -31.70
C ALA A 23 14.21 -56.38 -31.06
N LEU A 24 15.54 -56.44 -30.97
CA LEU A 24 16.36 -55.34 -30.43
C LEU A 24 16.28 -54.09 -31.29
N ILE A 25 16.36 -54.21 -32.63
CA ILE A 25 16.20 -53.08 -33.52
C ILE A 25 14.77 -52.52 -33.46
N GLY A 26 13.76 -53.41 -33.45
CA GLY A 26 12.37 -52.98 -33.34
C GLY A 26 12.05 -52.29 -32.02
N GLN A 27 12.66 -52.75 -30.92
CA GLN A 27 12.47 -52.11 -29.59
C GLN A 27 13.08 -50.70 -29.54
N SER A 28 14.22 -50.44 -30.16
CA SER A 28 14.81 -49.12 -30.24
C SER A 28 13.93 -48.15 -31.05
N ILE A 29 13.36 -48.65 -32.19
CA ILE A 29 12.43 -47.84 -33.00
C ILE A 29 11.12 -47.60 -32.28
N ASP A 30 10.57 -48.59 -31.59
CA ASP A 30 9.34 -48.40 -30.80
C ASP A 30 9.55 -47.42 -29.60
N GLN A 31 10.74 -47.42 -28.97
CA GLN A 31 11.09 -46.48 -27.93
C GLN A 31 11.20 -45.03 -28.45
N GLU A 32 11.73 -44.86 -29.68
CA GLU A 32 11.91 -43.53 -30.27
C GLU A 32 10.59 -42.97 -30.83
N LEU A 33 9.71 -43.82 -31.39
CA LEU A 33 8.46 -43.43 -32.03
C LEU A 33 7.25 -43.42 -31.06
N LEU A 34 7.27 -44.21 -29.98
CA LEU A 34 6.18 -44.41 -29.06
C LEU A 34 6.49 -43.96 -27.64
N ALA A 35 7.64 -43.24 -27.44
CA ALA A 35 7.95 -42.66 -26.14
C ALA A 35 6.80 -41.73 -25.68
N PRO A 36 6.21 -41.93 -24.53
CA PRO A 36 5.14 -41.05 -24.04
C PRO A 36 5.71 -39.66 -23.86
N VAL A 37 5.11 -38.69 -24.53
CA VAL A 37 5.39 -37.26 -24.31
C VAL A 37 5.04 -36.90 -22.87
N ARG A 38 6.01 -36.55 -22.05
CA ARG A 38 5.75 -36.01 -20.70
C ARG A 38 5.12 -34.65 -20.86
N ARG A 39 3.89 -34.51 -20.33
CA ARG A 39 3.16 -33.27 -20.31
C ARG A 39 3.24 -32.70 -18.90
N GLY A 40 3.73 -31.47 -18.78
CA GLY A 40 3.70 -30.71 -17.53
C GLY A 40 2.27 -30.42 -17.03
N PRO A 41 2.12 -29.99 -15.79
CA PRO A 41 0.83 -29.62 -15.26
C PRO A 41 0.22 -28.44 -16.03
N ARG A 42 -1.09 -28.47 -16.23
CA ARG A 42 -1.89 -27.37 -16.79
C ARG A 42 -2.65 -26.66 -15.68
N VAL A 43 -2.83 -25.36 -15.83
CA VAL A 43 -3.66 -24.58 -14.91
C VAL A 43 -5.14 -24.89 -15.20
N GLY A 44 -5.83 -25.47 -14.21
CA GLY A 44 -7.24 -25.86 -14.37
C GLY A 44 -8.23 -24.71 -14.19
N ASP A 45 -7.93 -23.79 -13.30
CA ASP A 45 -8.77 -22.63 -13.00
C ASP A 45 -7.95 -21.36 -12.80
N LEU A 46 -8.47 -20.24 -13.27
CA LEU A 46 -7.86 -18.92 -13.15
C LEU A 46 -8.01 -18.44 -11.70
N SER A 47 -6.93 -18.52 -10.89
CA SER A 47 -6.88 -17.87 -9.59
C SER A 47 -6.47 -16.41 -9.77
N VAL A 48 -7.45 -15.53 -9.87
CA VAL A 48 -7.24 -14.08 -10.07
C VAL A 48 -7.17 -13.40 -8.71
N GLN A 49 -6.33 -12.37 -8.60
CA GLN A 49 -6.48 -11.35 -7.57
C GLN A 49 -7.88 -10.74 -7.73
N THR A 50 -8.82 -11.14 -6.87
CA THR A 50 -10.23 -10.81 -7.05
C THR A 50 -10.44 -9.30 -6.88
N SER A 51 -10.79 -8.64 -7.97
CA SER A 51 -11.57 -7.43 -7.89
C SER A 51 -13.00 -7.83 -7.60
N SER A 52 -13.40 -7.81 -6.34
CA SER A 52 -14.82 -7.97 -6.00
C SER A 52 -15.57 -6.77 -6.56
N TYR A 53 -16.67 -7.03 -7.28
CA TYR A 53 -17.56 -5.95 -7.73
C TYR A 53 -17.95 -5.08 -6.54
N GLY A 54 -17.78 -3.74 -6.70
CA GLY A 54 -18.01 -2.78 -5.63
C GLY A 54 -16.80 -2.48 -4.74
N THR A 55 -15.62 -3.06 -5.01
CA THR A 55 -14.37 -2.63 -4.36
C THR A 55 -14.02 -1.21 -4.79
N GLN A 56 -13.75 -0.35 -3.83
CA GLN A 56 -13.42 1.05 -4.10
C GLN A 56 -12.01 1.16 -4.66
N ILE A 57 -11.85 1.95 -5.72
CA ILE A 57 -10.54 2.39 -6.21
C ILE A 57 -10.15 3.63 -5.40
N PRO A 58 -9.02 3.62 -4.67
CA PRO A 58 -8.63 4.76 -3.84
C PRO A 58 -8.29 5.99 -4.68
N ARG A 59 -8.46 7.19 -4.12
CA ARG A 59 -7.82 8.41 -4.65
C ARG A 59 -6.42 8.51 -4.08
N ILE A 60 -5.41 8.52 -4.95
CA ILE A 60 -4.01 8.54 -4.53
C ILE A 60 -3.46 9.96 -4.65
N TYR A 61 -2.73 10.37 -3.63
CA TYR A 61 -2.02 11.66 -3.54
C TYR A 61 -0.55 11.42 -3.24
N GLY A 62 0.32 12.23 -3.82
CA GLY A 62 1.77 12.13 -3.67
C GLY A 62 2.33 10.82 -4.20
N THR A 63 3.36 10.30 -3.55
CA THR A 63 4.01 9.05 -3.95
C THR A 63 3.76 7.97 -2.91
N MET A 64 3.19 6.83 -3.34
CA MET A 64 3.00 5.70 -2.45
C MET A 64 2.90 4.37 -3.19
N ARG A 65 3.01 3.27 -2.45
CA ARG A 65 2.80 1.92 -2.95
C ARG A 65 1.39 1.45 -2.67
N VAL A 66 0.67 1.07 -3.73
CA VAL A 66 -0.73 0.62 -3.64
C VAL A 66 -0.94 -0.71 -4.34
N ALA A 67 -1.90 -1.47 -3.88
CA ALA A 67 -2.42 -2.62 -4.61
C ALA A 67 -3.37 -2.12 -5.70
N GLY A 68 -3.26 -2.71 -6.89
CA GLY A 68 -4.19 -2.40 -7.98
C GLY A 68 -5.41 -3.32 -7.97
N SER A 69 -6.50 -2.87 -8.59
CA SER A 69 -7.71 -3.66 -8.83
C SER A 69 -7.78 -4.05 -10.30
N VAL A 70 -7.81 -5.35 -10.61
CA VAL A 70 -7.98 -5.81 -12.00
C VAL A 70 -9.39 -5.44 -12.46
N VAL A 71 -9.49 -4.65 -13.53
CA VAL A 71 -10.75 -4.18 -14.10
C VAL A 71 -11.08 -4.83 -15.43
N TRP A 72 -10.07 -5.40 -16.09
CA TRP A 72 -10.22 -6.14 -17.33
C TRP A 72 -9.07 -7.16 -17.45
N ALA A 73 -9.34 -8.34 -18.02
CA ALA A 73 -8.32 -9.35 -18.33
C ALA A 73 -8.82 -10.27 -19.45
N THR A 74 -7.87 -10.78 -20.24
CA THR A 74 -8.10 -11.87 -21.20
C THR A 74 -8.08 -13.23 -20.50
N ASP A 75 -8.52 -14.26 -21.22
CA ASP A 75 -8.20 -15.64 -20.84
C ASP A 75 -6.66 -15.87 -20.88
N LEU A 76 -6.22 -16.90 -20.15
CA LEU A 76 -4.82 -17.32 -20.20
C LEU A 76 -4.48 -17.92 -21.55
N VAL A 77 -3.41 -17.44 -22.17
CA VAL A 77 -2.89 -18.00 -23.41
C VAL A 77 -1.82 -19.05 -23.06
N GLU A 78 -2.07 -20.30 -23.45
CA GLU A 78 -1.16 -21.43 -23.23
C GLU A 78 -0.09 -21.46 -24.31
N HIS A 79 1.17 -21.57 -23.91
CA HIS A 79 2.33 -21.77 -24.76
C HIS A 79 2.97 -23.13 -24.45
N ALA A 80 2.99 -24.03 -25.44
CA ALA A 80 3.61 -25.33 -25.30
C ALA A 80 5.09 -25.24 -25.73
N ASN A 81 6.00 -25.44 -24.79
CA ASN A 81 7.44 -25.43 -25.03
C ASN A 81 7.92 -26.89 -25.12
N THR A 82 8.40 -27.30 -26.29
CA THR A 82 8.97 -28.63 -26.52
C THR A 82 10.46 -28.59 -26.24
N GLY A 83 10.88 -29.33 -25.22
CA GLY A 83 12.28 -29.53 -24.83
C GLY A 83 12.55 -31.01 -24.62
N GLY A 84 13.70 -31.34 -24.12
CA GLY A 84 14.10 -32.72 -23.79
C GLY A 84 15.27 -33.24 -24.58
N ALA A 85 15.89 -34.32 -24.07
CA ALA A 85 16.98 -35.02 -24.76
C ALA A 85 16.45 -35.79 -25.97
N LYS A 86 17.34 -36.03 -26.95
CA LYS A 86 17.02 -36.79 -28.15
C LYS A 86 16.43 -38.15 -27.76
N GLY A 87 15.14 -38.40 -28.09
CA GLY A 87 14.44 -39.65 -27.78
C GLY A 87 13.48 -39.56 -26.55
N GLN A 88 13.43 -38.46 -25.80
CA GLN A 88 12.43 -38.18 -24.76
C GLN A 88 11.95 -36.74 -24.85
N PRO A 89 11.00 -36.43 -25.72
CA PRO A 89 10.43 -35.10 -25.80
C PRO A 89 9.67 -34.79 -24.50
N ASP A 90 10.04 -33.68 -23.87
CA ASP A 90 9.32 -33.13 -22.72
C ASP A 90 8.55 -31.89 -23.19
N VAL A 91 7.29 -31.80 -22.84
CA VAL A 91 6.46 -30.64 -23.14
C VAL A 91 6.10 -29.92 -21.84
N THR A 92 6.64 -28.72 -21.70
CA THR A 92 6.29 -27.82 -20.61
C THR A 92 5.30 -26.76 -21.11
N TYR A 93 4.38 -26.36 -20.25
CA TYR A 93 3.39 -25.33 -20.55
C TYR A 93 3.69 -24.07 -19.76
N THR A 94 3.76 -22.95 -20.45
CA THR A 94 3.83 -21.61 -19.85
C THR A 94 2.59 -20.82 -20.28
N TYR A 95 2.25 -19.78 -19.55
CA TYR A 95 1.06 -19.01 -19.79
C TYR A 95 1.38 -17.53 -19.82
N THR A 96 0.62 -16.79 -20.64
CA THR A 96 0.60 -15.32 -20.62
C THR A 96 -0.81 -14.82 -20.36
N VAL A 97 -0.92 -13.59 -19.86
CA VAL A 97 -2.20 -12.90 -19.67
C VAL A 97 -2.05 -11.44 -20.06
N SER A 98 -3.10 -10.88 -20.64
CA SER A 98 -3.21 -9.43 -20.81
C SER A 98 -4.26 -8.91 -19.85
N MET A 99 -3.94 -7.85 -19.09
CA MET A 99 -4.85 -7.32 -18.09
C MET A 99 -4.66 -5.83 -17.84
N ALA A 100 -5.77 -5.17 -17.47
CA ALA A 100 -5.80 -3.79 -17.05
C ALA A 100 -6.07 -3.70 -15.54
N VAL A 101 -5.23 -2.93 -14.86
CA VAL A 101 -5.25 -2.78 -13.40
C VAL A 101 -5.50 -1.31 -13.06
N ALA A 102 -6.62 -1.02 -12.42
CA ALA A 102 -6.96 0.31 -11.94
C ALA A 102 -6.19 0.60 -10.65
N LEU A 103 -5.60 1.79 -10.56
CA LEU A 103 -4.66 2.18 -9.52
C LEU A 103 -5.18 3.35 -8.68
N SER A 104 -5.82 4.33 -9.31
CA SER A 104 -6.33 5.52 -8.64
C SER A 104 -7.60 6.02 -9.33
N SER A 105 -8.60 6.42 -8.56
CA SER A 105 -9.79 7.14 -9.06
C SER A 105 -9.53 8.65 -9.18
N ARG A 106 -8.31 9.01 -9.49
CA ARG A 106 -7.80 10.35 -9.74
C ARG A 106 -6.65 10.24 -10.75
N ARG A 107 -6.43 11.28 -11.53
CA ARG A 107 -5.26 11.38 -12.39
C ARG A 107 -3.98 11.16 -11.59
N ALA A 108 -3.02 10.42 -12.16
CA ALA A 108 -1.71 10.16 -11.57
C ALA A 108 -0.60 10.42 -12.59
N GLY A 109 0.53 10.97 -12.15
CA GLY A 109 1.62 11.39 -13.03
C GLY A 109 2.39 10.21 -13.64
N SER A 110 2.83 9.25 -12.82
CA SER A 110 3.67 8.15 -13.29
C SER A 110 3.65 6.92 -12.40
N ILE A 111 4.11 5.78 -12.94
CA ILE A 111 4.44 4.57 -12.19
C ILE A 111 5.96 4.43 -12.13
N LYS A 112 6.51 4.28 -10.93
CA LYS A 112 7.95 4.08 -10.70
C LYS A 112 8.29 2.59 -10.74
N ARG A 113 8.01 1.88 -9.66
CA ARG A 113 8.32 0.45 -9.49
C ARG A 113 7.04 -0.38 -9.41
N ILE A 114 7.14 -1.64 -9.82
CA ILE A 114 6.04 -2.60 -9.72
C ILE A 114 6.59 -3.87 -9.08
N TRP A 115 5.85 -4.43 -8.13
CA TRP A 115 6.17 -5.71 -7.51
C TRP A 115 5.08 -6.72 -7.79
N ALA A 116 5.49 -7.97 -7.98
CA ALA A 116 4.64 -9.13 -8.13
C ALA A 116 4.95 -10.11 -6.99
N ASP A 117 3.98 -10.46 -6.16
CA ASP A 117 4.15 -11.29 -4.96
C ASP A 117 5.31 -10.81 -4.06
N GLY A 118 5.50 -9.49 -3.96
CA GLY A 118 6.56 -8.87 -3.17
C GLY A 118 7.95 -8.84 -3.87
N LYS A 119 8.12 -9.46 -5.04
CA LYS A 119 9.35 -9.39 -5.84
C LYS A 119 9.27 -8.27 -6.86
N LEU A 120 10.39 -7.61 -7.12
CA LEU A 120 10.45 -6.53 -8.11
C LEU A 120 10.16 -7.07 -9.51
N LEU A 121 9.07 -6.62 -10.12
CA LEU A 121 8.66 -6.94 -11.49
C LEU A 121 9.17 -5.89 -12.48
N ARG A 122 9.08 -4.60 -12.12
CA ARG A 122 9.56 -3.47 -12.91
C ARG A 122 10.40 -2.55 -12.04
N GLY A 123 11.61 -2.26 -12.50
CA GLY A 123 12.52 -1.30 -11.85
C GLY A 123 12.10 0.15 -12.07
N ALA A 124 12.71 1.08 -11.32
CA ALA A 124 12.46 2.51 -11.46
C ALA A 124 12.86 3.07 -12.85
N ALA A 125 13.80 2.44 -13.52
CA ALA A 125 14.20 2.79 -14.89
C ALA A 125 13.22 2.27 -15.97
N GLY A 126 12.17 1.56 -15.58
CA GLY A 126 11.18 1.01 -16.50
C GLY A 126 11.49 -0.39 -17.03
N ASP A 127 12.56 -1.02 -16.55
CA ASP A 127 13.00 -2.35 -16.93
C ASP A 127 12.10 -3.43 -16.31
N PHE A 128 11.51 -4.28 -17.14
CA PHE A 128 10.75 -5.44 -16.69
C PHE A 128 11.64 -6.66 -16.52
N LYS A 129 11.34 -7.48 -15.51
CA LYS A 129 12.07 -8.72 -15.21
C LYS A 129 11.50 -9.94 -15.95
N VAL A 130 10.30 -9.82 -16.48
CA VAL A 130 9.60 -10.82 -17.31
C VAL A 130 9.12 -10.18 -18.60
N GLY A 131 8.82 -10.99 -19.62
CA GLY A 131 8.28 -10.50 -20.88
C GLY A 131 6.88 -9.93 -20.70
N THR A 132 6.70 -8.69 -21.12
CA THR A 132 5.39 -8.02 -21.22
C THR A 132 5.53 -6.71 -21.99
N LYS A 133 4.48 -6.28 -22.67
CA LYS A 133 4.34 -4.90 -23.14
C LYS A 133 3.50 -4.15 -22.11
N PHE A 134 3.92 -2.94 -21.77
CA PHE A 134 3.32 -2.18 -20.70
C PHE A 134 2.90 -0.78 -21.16
N ARG A 135 1.69 -0.38 -20.80
CA ARG A 135 1.20 0.99 -21.01
C ARG A 135 0.60 1.52 -19.71
N PHE A 136 0.82 2.80 -19.47
CA PHE A 136 0.22 3.53 -18.38
C PHE A 136 -0.70 4.61 -18.94
N HIS A 137 -1.93 4.62 -18.48
CA HIS A 137 -2.94 5.62 -18.74
C HIS A 137 -3.14 6.44 -17.47
N ASP A 138 -2.92 7.75 -17.55
CA ASP A 138 -2.85 8.62 -16.38
C ASP A 138 -4.20 8.96 -15.75
N GLY A 139 -5.31 8.65 -16.42
CA GLY A 139 -6.66 8.96 -15.95
C GLY A 139 -7.12 10.38 -16.31
N SER A 140 -6.50 11.02 -17.32
CA SER A 140 -6.94 12.34 -17.77
C SER A 140 -8.36 12.32 -18.38
N GLU A 141 -9.02 13.47 -18.39
CA GLU A 141 -10.38 13.61 -18.92
C GLU A 141 -10.45 13.46 -20.45
N ASP A 142 -9.33 13.63 -21.14
CA ASP A 142 -9.16 13.43 -22.58
C ASP A 142 -8.56 12.05 -22.93
N GLN A 143 -8.38 11.17 -21.94
CA GLN A 143 -7.84 9.83 -22.14
C GLN A 143 -8.61 9.07 -23.23
N LEU A 144 -7.86 8.51 -24.17
CA LEU A 144 -8.39 7.67 -25.24
C LEU A 144 -8.54 6.23 -24.78
N ILE A 145 -9.37 5.47 -25.51
CA ILE A 145 -9.46 4.02 -25.29
C ILE A 145 -8.11 3.36 -25.57
N ASP A 146 -7.78 2.32 -24.79
CA ASP A 146 -6.59 1.54 -25.09
C ASP A 146 -6.79 0.75 -26.39
N PRO A 147 -5.86 0.84 -27.35
CA PRO A 147 -6.02 0.20 -28.65
C PRO A 147 -6.03 -1.33 -28.57
N PHE A 148 -5.37 -1.93 -27.57
CA PHE A 148 -5.37 -3.38 -27.40
C PHE A 148 -6.72 -3.87 -26.86
N ILE A 149 -7.24 -3.24 -25.79
CA ILE A 149 -8.58 -3.56 -25.27
C ILE A 149 -9.62 -3.36 -26.40
N GLY A 150 -9.50 -2.24 -27.13
CA GLY A 150 -10.39 -1.95 -28.27
C GLY A 150 -10.32 -3.00 -29.38
N SER A 151 -9.18 -3.64 -29.60
CA SER A 151 -9.04 -4.71 -30.57
C SER A 151 -9.69 -6.03 -30.12
N VAL A 152 -9.74 -6.29 -28.82
CA VAL A 152 -10.32 -7.51 -28.23
C VAL A 152 -11.82 -7.37 -28.03
N GLU A 153 -12.29 -6.28 -27.44
CA GLU A 153 -13.69 -6.06 -27.06
C GLU A 153 -14.52 -5.35 -28.15
N GLY A 154 -13.84 -4.75 -29.12
CA GLY A 154 -14.43 -3.83 -30.09
C GLY A 154 -14.47 -2.39 -29.56
N ILE A 155 -14.14 -1.43 -30.43
CA ILE A 155 -14.02 0.00 -30.09
C ILE A 155 -15.28 0.55 -29.43
N ALA A 156 -16.45 0.15 -29.91
CA ALA A 156 -17.73 0.63 -29.39
C ALA A 156 -18.05 0.15 -27.96
N ASN A 157 -17.43 -0.94 -27.53
CA ASN A 157 -17.65 -1.56 -26.21
C ASN A 157 -16.54 -1.23 -25.20
N THR A 158 -15.49 -0.56 -25.64
CA THR A 158 -14.32 -0.30 -24.80
C THR A 158 -14.43 1.05 -24.10
N PRO A 159 -14.47 1.09 -22.76
CA PRO A 159 -14.45 2.36 -22.04
C PRO A 159 -13.05 3.00 -22.09
N ALA A 160 -12.98 4.32 -22.10
CA ALA A 160 -11.73 5.05 -22.06
C ALA A 160 -11.14 5.14 -20.63
N TYR A 161 -11.84 4.71 -19.60
CA TYR A 161 -11.44 4.76 -18.18
C TYR A 161 -11.00 6.17 -17.72
N ARG A 162 -11.66 7.23 -18.21
CA ARG A 162 -11.38 8.62 -17.80
C ARG A 162 -11.59 8.78 -16.30
N GLY A 163 -10.73 9.57 -15.65
CA GLY A 163 -10.73 9.73 -14.20
C GLY A 163 -10.13 8.55 -13.44
N ILE A 164 -9.63 7.51 -14.14
CA ILE A 164 -9.01 6.33 -13.52
C ILE A 164 -7.61 6.13 -14.09
N ALA A 165 -6.59 6.21 -13.23
CA ALA A 165 -5.23 5.84 -13.62
C ALA A 165 -5.13 4.32 -13.76
N LEU A 166 -4.65 3.85 -14.91
CA LEU A 166 -4.71 2.45 -15.32
C LEU A 166 -3.34 1.95 -15.80
N ALA A 167 -2.93 0.78 -15.32
CA ALA A 167 -1.77 0.04 -15.80
C ALA A 167 -2.24 -1.10 -16.70
N LEU A 168 -1.80 -1.14 -17.96
CA LEU A 168 -2.10 -2.24 -18.87
C LEU A 168 -0.85 -3.08 -19.11
N PHE A 169 -0.99 -4.37 -18.89
CA PHE A 169 -0.03 -5.41 -19.26
C PHE A 169 -0.57 -6.16 -20.47
N GLU A 170 0.24 -6.28 -21.51
CA GLU A 170 -0.07 -7.10 -22.68
C GLU A 170 0.94 -8.25 -22.70
N ASP A 171 0.41 -9.48 -22.76
CA ASP A 171 1.19 -10.71 -22.77
C ASP A 171 2.15 -10.87 -21.58
N LEU A 172 1.70 -10.57 -20.35
CA LEU A 172 2.51 -10.77 -19.15
C LEU A 172 2.82 -12.27 -18.97
N GLU A 173 4.09 -12.62 -18.99
CA GLU A 173 4.57 -13.99 -18.77
C GLU A 173 4.38 -14.41 -17.31
N LEU A 174 3.77 -15.58 -17.09
CA LEU A 174 3.40 -16.08 -15.77
C LEU A 174 4.28 -17.21 -15.25
N ALA A 175 5.26 -17.67 -16.03
CA ALA A 175 6.11 -18.81 -15.66
C ALA A 175 6.80 -18.65 -14.31
N GLU A 176 7.35 -17.47 -14.01
CA GLU A 176 8.02 -17.16 -12.73
C GLU A 176 7.07 -17.09 -11.52
N PHE A 177 5.76 -16.97 -11.79
CA PHE A 177 4.71 -16.88 -10.76
C PHE A 177 3.92 -18.19 -10.60
N GLY A 178 4.47 -19.31 -11.09
CA GLY A 178 3.81 -20.62 -11.06
C GLY A 178 2.59 -20.69 -11.97
N ASN A 179 2.63 -20.00 -13.10
CA ASN A 179 1.56 -19.90 -14.11
C ASN A 179 0.22 -19.36 -13.54
N ARG A 180 0.30 -18.45 -12.58
CA ARG A 180 -0.86 -17.74 -12.02
C ARG A 180 -0.65 -16.22 -12.07
N ILE A 181 -1.71 -15.45 -12.04
CA ILE A 181 -1.63 -14.00 -11.93
C ILE A 181 -1.10 -13.67 -10.52
N PRO A 182 0.05 -12.98 -10.42
CA PRO A 182 0.61 -12.60 -9.13
C PRO A 182 -0.14 -11.43 -8.50
N PHE A 183 0.01 -11.26 -7.19
CA PHE A 183 -0.47 -10.07 -6.49
C PHE A 183 0.41 -8.87 -6.83
N LEU A 184 -0.15 -7.91 -7.56
CA LEU A 184 0.58 -6.74 -8.03
C LEU A 184 0.46 -5.56 -7.06
N THR A 185 1.58 -4.90 -6.78
CA THR A 185 1.62 -3.61 -6.11
C THR A 185 2.47 -2.62 -6.89
N PHE A 186 2.07 -1.35 -6.88
CA PHE A 186 2.59 -0.30 -7.73
C PHE A 186 3.05 0.89 -6.90
N GLU A 187 4.26 1.36 -7.12
CA GLU A 187 4.71 2.66 -6.64
C GLU A 187 4.24 3.73 -7.63
N ILE A 188 3.26 4.49 -7.20
CA ILE A 188 2.63 5.54 -8.00
C ILE A 188 3.10 6.89 -7.50
N GLU A 189 3.51 7.75 -8.42
CA GLU A 189 3.69 9.17 -8.20
C GLU A 189 2.48 9.89 -8.81
N ALA A 190 1.51 10.21 -7.95
CA ALA A 190 0.29 10.87 -8.38
C ALA A 190 0.49 12.37 -8.58
N ASP A 191 1.29 12.99 -7.74
CA ASP A 191 1.62 14.41 -7.78
C ASP A 191 3.15 14.59 -7.80
N GLU A 192 3.66 15.55 -8.57
CA GLU A 192 5.09 15.88 -8.65
C GLU A 192 5.60 16.48 -7.33
N GLU A 193 4.79 17.32 -6.70
CA GLU A 193 5.10 17.92 -5.41
C GLU A 193 4.39 17.19 -4.28
N PRO A 194 5.01 17.11 -3.08
CA PRO A 194 4.37 16.51 -1.92
C PRO A 194 3.04 17.22 -1.59
N PRO A 195 1.91 16.50 -1.55
CA PRO A 195 0.62 17.13 -1.29
C PRO A 195 0.54 17.65 0.15
N THR A 196 -0.17 18.75 0.33
CA THR A 196 -0.51 19.23 1.66
C THR A 196 -1.79 18.52 2.17
N VAL A 197 -1.94 18.42 3.48
CA VAL A 197 -3.19 17.93 4.09
C VAL A 197 -4.38 18.73 3.58
N GLY A 198 -4.22 20.07 3.46
CA GLY A 198 -5.25 20.95 2.93
C GLY A 198 -5.67 20.62 1.50
N MET A 199 -4.70 20.38 0.62
CA MET A 199 -4.96 19.96 -0.76
C MET A 199 -5.76 18.64 -0.80
N VAL A 200 -5.35 17.63 0.00
CA VAL A 200 -6.04 16.34 0.05
C VAL A 200 -7.49 16.49 0.53
N LEU A 201 -7.72 17.29 1.58
CA LEU A 201 -9.07 17.54 2.10
C LEU A 201 -9.96 18.24 1.07
N SER A 202 -9.44 19.25 0.39
CA SER A 202 -10.17 20.00 -0.64
C SER A 202 -10.50 19.14 -1.85
N ASP A 203 -9.52 18.43 -2.42
CA ASP A 203 -9.73 17.60 -3.61
C ASP A 203 -10.63 16.39 -3.31
N ALA A 204 -10.42 15.69 -2.18
CA ALA A 204 -11.25 14.54 -1.80
C ALA A 204 -12.71 14.92 -1.52
N SER A 205 -12.97 16.17 -1.12
CA SER A 205 -14.33 16.69 -0.86
C SER A 205 -14.96 17.43 -2.05
N ASN A 206 -14.30 17.43 -3.23
CA ASN A 206 -14.69 18.26 -4.37
C ASN A 206 -14.89 19.74 -3.97
N SER A 207 -13.90 20.28 -3.25
CA SER A 207 -13.87 21.66 -2.74
C SER A 207 -14.96 22.04 -1.73
N SER A 208 -15.73 21.07 -1.22
CA SER A 208 -16.65 21.30 -0.10
C SER A 208 -15.91 21.58 1.22
N ILE A 209 -14.61 21.25 1.27
CA ILE A 209 -13.72 21.61 2.37
C ILE A 209 -12.62 22.49 1.81
N THR A 210 -12.54 23.73 2.26
CA THR A 210 -11.42 24.62 1.97
C THR A 210 -10.45 24.55 3.15
N ALA A 211 -9.31 23.91 2.95
CA ALA A 211 -8.38 23.69 4.05
C ALA A 211 -7.14 24.57 3.94
N GLY A 212 -6.83 25.29 5.01
CA GLY A 212 -5.69 26.17 5.14
C GLY A 212 -4.51 25.55 5.91
N THR A 213 -4.27 24.24 5.80
CA THR A 213 -3.10 23.61 6.42
C THR A 213 -2.02 23.29 5.40
N ASP A 214 -0.83 23.77 5.68
CA ASP A 214 0.40 23.64 4.89
C ASP A 214 1.23 22.40 5.25
N ARG A 215 0.71 21.51 6.12
CA ARG A 215 1.37 20.26 6.50
C ARG A 215 1.45 19.33 5.29
N THR A 216 2.66 18.96 4.91
CA THR A 216 2.94 18.08 3.76
C THR A 216 2.91 16.61 4.14
N LEU A 217 2.61 15.77 3.16
CA LEU A 217 2.60 14.31 3.23
C LEU A 217 3.51 13.77 2.12
N GLY A 218 4.18 12.63 2.33
CA GLY A 218 4.85 11.93 1.24
C GLY A 218 3.84 11.32 0.25
N GLY A 219 2.70 10.86 0.76
CA GLY A 219 1.58 10.33 -0.01
C GLY A 219 0.41 9.96 0.88
N TYR A 220 -0.77 9.80 0.29
CA TYR A 220 -1.99 9.40 0.98
C TYR A 220 -2.94 8.65 0.06
N ALA A 221 -3.55 7.58 0.56
CA ALA A 221 -4.63 6.88 -0.12
C ALA A 221 -5.97 7.21 0.55
N ALA A 222 -6.78 8.01 -0.10
CA ALA A 222 -8.12 8.31 0.37
C ALA A 222 -9.10 7.24 -0.14
N TYR A 223 -9.67 6.47 0.75
CA TYR A 223 -10.71 5.48 0.46
C TYR A 223 -11.70 5.41 1.62
N GLY A 224 -12.94 5.07 1.33
CA GLY A 224 -14.00 4.98 2.32
C GLY A 224 -15.38 5.08 1.68
N ARG A 225 -16.40 4.61 2.37
CA ARG A 225 -17.81 4.66 1.90
C ARG A 225 -18.36 6.08 1.79
N SER A 226 -17.66 7.03 2.41
CA SER A 226 -18.01 8.45 2.39
C SER A 226 -16.74 9.30 2.40
N ILE A 227 -16.86 10.55 1.97
CA ILE A 227 -15.78 11.55 2.04
C ILE A 227 -15.28 11.65 3.49
N LYS A 228 -16.19 11.67 4.47
CA LYS A 228 -15.85 11.72 5.90
C LYS A 228 -14.93 10.56 6.31
N GLU A 229 -15.24 9.33 5.91
CA GLU A 229 -14.38 8.18 6.21
C GLU A 229 -13.03 8.28 5.53
N ALA A 230 -13.00 8.72 4.27
CA ALA A 230 -11.78 8.85 3.49
C ALA A 230 -10.79 9.88 4.06
N ILE A 231 -11.29 10.98 4.64
CA ILE A 231 -10.44 12.07 5.17
C ILE A 231 -10.25 12.01 6.70
N LYS A 232 -11.08 11.25 7.41
CA LYS A 232 -11.04 11.18 8.89
C LYS A 232 -9.66 10.89 9.46
N PRO A 233 -8.86 9.95 8.91
CA PRO A 233 -7.51 9.70 9.41
C PRO A 233 -6.62 10.96 9.40
N LEU A 234 -6.75 11.82 8.39
CA LEU A 234 -6.01 13.09 8.32
C LEU A 234 -6.54 14.11 9.31
N VAL A 235 -7.85 14.31 9.33
CA VAL A 235 -8.50 15.28 10.25
C VAL A 235 -8.14 14.97 11.71
N ASP A 236 -8.26 13.71 12.12
CA ASP A 236 -7.97 13.27 13.48
C ASP A 236 -6.47 13.37 13.81
N SER A 237 -5.59 12.90 12.89
CA SER A 237 -4.15 12.86 13.15
C SER A 237 -3.54 14.26 13.20
N PHE A 238 -3.96 15.15 12.32
CA PHE A 238 -3.45 16.53 12.28
C PHE A 238 -4.24 17.51 13.15
N GLY A 239 -5.36 17.07 13.73
CA GLY A 239 -6.23 17.93 14.56
C GLY A 239 -6.82 19.10 13.78
N VAL A 240 -7.20 18.84 12.52
CA VAL A 240 -7.80 19.88 11.66
C VAL A 240 -9.18 20.23 12.19
N GLY A 241 -9.33 21.43 12.71
CA GLY A 241 -10.64 21.98 13.07
C GLY A 241 -11.35 22.41 11.79
N LEU A 242 -12.61 22.05 11.65
CA LEU A 242 -13.43 22.46 10.52
C LEU A 242 -14.66 23.21 11.06
N PHE A 243 -14.94 24.35 10.47
CA PHE A 243 -16.08 25.20 10.77
C PHE A 243 -16.99 25.26 9.53
N ASP A 244 -18.29 25.07 9.74
CA ASP A 244 -19.31 25.22 8.70
C ASP A 244 -19.74 26.68 8.64
N ASP A 245 -19.47 27.36 7.53
CA ASP A 245 -19.89 28.74 7.31
C ASP A 245 -21.19 28.85 6.49
N GLY A 246 -21.84 27.72 6.22
CA GLY A 246 -23.08 27.62 5.47
C GLY A 246 -22.90 27.34 3.98
N GLU A 247 -21.69 27.50 3.43
CA GLU A 247 -21.36 27.18 2.03
C GLU A 247 -20.34 26.05 1.96
N VAL A 248 -19.26 26.15 2.76
CA VAL A 248 -18.15 25.19 2.78
C VAL A 248 -17.71 24.93 4.22
N LEU A 249 -17.07 23.79 4.42
CA LEU A 249 -16.32 23.52 5.63
C LEU A 249 -14.92 24.13 5.48
N ARG A 250 -14.54 25.01 6.37
CA ARG A 250 -13.24 25.68 6.35
C ARG A 250 -12.52 25.61 7.69
N PRO A 251 -11.22 25.74 7.74
CA PRO A 251 -10.52 25.93 8.99
C PRO A 251 -10.91 27.29 9.62
N PRO A 252 -10.77 27.42 10.94
CA PRO A 252 -10.94 28.70 11.59
C PRO A 252 -9.95 29.71 11.03
N ARG A 253 -10.30 30.97 11.06
CA ARG A 253 -9.45 32.06 10.54
C ARG A 253 -8.12 32.08 11.30
N PRO A 254 -6.97 31.98 10.60
CA PRO A 254 -5.67 31.94 11.26
C PRO A 254 -5.34 33.28 11.92
N GLY A 255 -4.62 33.24 13.03
CA GLY A 255 -4.00 34.42 13.66
C GLY A 255 -4.92 35.30 14.49
N VAL A 256 -6.20 34.97 14.63
CA VAL A 256 -7.09 35.72 15.49
C VAL A 256 -7.11 35.09 16.89
N ARG A 257 -6.31 35.64 17.82
CA ARG A 257 -6.44 35.36 19.24
C ARG A 257 -7.41 36.37 19.84
N LEU A 258 -8.45 35.85 20.44
CA LEU A 258 -9.51 36.67 21.00
C LEU A 258 -9.34 36.76 22.52
N PRO A 259 -9.01 37.94 23.07
CA PRO A 259 -8.96 38.08 24.50
C PRO A 259 -10.40 38.09 25.08
N ILE A 260 -10.61 37.32 26.13
CA ILE A 260 -11.85 37.30 26.91
C ILE A 260 -11.53 37.81 28.33
N ALA A 261 -12.11 38.92 28.66
CA ALA A 261 -11.92 39.52 29.98
C ALA A 261 -12.76 38.79 31.06
N ALA A 262 -12.21 38.72 32.27
CA ALA A 262 -12.91 38.08 33.40
C ALA A 262 -14.32 38.68 33.68
N GLY A 263 -14.53 39.94 33.32
CA GLY A 263 -15.82 40.61 33.46
C GLY A 263 -16.88 40.17 32.45
N GLU A 264 -16.48 39.52 31.37
CA GLU A 264 -17.37 38.99 30.33
C GLU A 264 -17.96 37.60 30.68
N LEU A 265 -17.47 36.97 31.75
CA LEU A 265 -17.84 35.63 32.13
C LEU A 265 -19.09 35.59 33.02
N GLY A 266 -19.88 34.53 32.88
CA GLY A 266 -20.99 34.22 33.78
C GLY A 266 -22.35 34.77 33.35
N ASN A 267 -22.56 34.95 32.04
CA ASN A 267 -23.87 35.33 31.50
C ASN A 267 -24.87 34.18 31.58
N SER A 268 -26.14 34.47 31.83
CA SER A 268 -27.20 33.47 31.89
C SER A 268 -28.42 33.95 31.10
N ALA A 269 -29.01 33.02 30.34
CA ALA A 269 -30.25 33.26 29.59
C ALA A 269 -31.49 33.35 30.52
N GLU A 270 -31.45 32.68 31.68
CA GLU A 270 -32.59 32.52 32.59
C GLU A 270 -32.52 33.41 33.84
N GLN A 271 -31.62 34.39 33.89
CA GLN A 271 -31.34 35.26 35.04
C GLN A 271 -30.96 34.52 36.33
N GLN A 272 -30.64 33.24 36.24
CA GLN A 272 -30.13 32.44 37.35
C GLN A 272 -28.61 32.62 37.47
N PRO A 273 -28.06 32.68 38.71
CA PRO A 273 -26.62 32.74 38.89
C PRO A 273 -25.96 31.44 38.36
N VAL A 274 -25.05 31.56 37.40
CA VAL A 274 -24.28 30.47 36.87
C VAL A 274 -22.79 30.63 37.20
N PRO A 275 -22.04 29.54 37.35
CA PRO A 275 -20.58 29.62 37.52
C PRO A 275 -19.95 30.41 36.36
N ARG A 276 -19.07 31.36 36.69
CA ARG A 276 -18.32 32.10 35.67
C ARG A 276 -17.44 31.19 34.81
N ILE A 277 -16.89 30.16 35.44
CA ILE A 277 -16.01 29.16 34.82
C ILE A 277 -16.44 27.81 35.36
N HIS A 278 -16.76 26.89 34.47
CA HIS A 278 -16.89 25.47 34.79
C HIS A 278 -15.69 24.75 34.24
N ARG A 279 -14.88 24.14 35.10
CA ARG A 279 -13.68 23.39 34.71
C ARG A 279 -13.88 21.93 35.01
N GLU A 280 -13.69 21.09 33.99
CA GLU A 280 -13.78 19.65 34.09
C GLU A 280 -12.43 19.03 33.73
N GLN A 281 -11.99 18.06 34.52
CA GLN A 281 -10.77 17.32 34.25
C GLN A 281 -11.06 15.83 34.13
N THR A 282 -10.78 15.28 32.96
CA THR A 282 -10.85 13.83 32.73
C THR A 282 -9.80 13.10 33.57
N PRO A 283 -10.15 12.00 34.26
CA PRO A 283 -9.18 11.24 35.05
C PRO A 283 -8.00 10.77 34.21
N VAL A 284 -6.77 10.80 34.77
CA VAL A 284 -5.52 10.42 34.09
C VAL A 284 -5.61 9.04 33.45
N ARG A 285 -6.25 8.07 34.10
CA ARG A 285 -6.41 6.71 33.61
C ARG A 285 -7.28 6.58 32.34
N ALA A 286 -8.09 7.58 32.05
CA ALA A 286 -8.97 7.62 30.87
C ALA A 286 -8.26 8.20 29.64
N VAL A 287 -7.08 8.79 29.83
CA VAL A 287 -6.25 9.33 28.74
C VAL A 287 -5.15 8.30 28.40
N PRO A 288 -4.85 8.09 27.11
CA PRO A 288 -3.83 7.12 26.74
C PRO A 288 -2.44 7.52 27.28
N ALA A 289 -1.74 6.59 27.95
CA ALA A 289 -0.38 6.77 28.38
C ALA A 289 0.63 6.66 27.21
N ALA A 290 0.23 5.94 26.18
CA ALA A 290 1.01 5.82 24.97
C ALA A 290 0.10 5.81 23.74
N LEU A 291 0.64 6.29 22.62
CA LEU A 291 0.00 6.26 21.32
C LEU A 291 0.93 5.55 20.34
N ARG A 292 0.39 4.57 19.64
CA ARG A 292 1.05 3.84 18.57
C ARG A 292 0.44 4.29 17.24
N VAL A 293 1.28 4.75 16.32
CA VAL A 293 0.85 5.18 14.99
C VAL A 293 1.49 4.29 13.95
N THR A 294 0.67 3.68 13.10
CA THR A 294 1.10 2.93 11.94
C THR A 294 1.03 3.81 10.70
N TYR A 295 2.01 3.71 9.81
CA TYR A 295 2.16 4.54 8.61
C TYR A 295 2.93 3.76 7.54
N TYR A 296 3.05 4.29 6.32
CA TYR A 296 3.88 3.72 5.27
C TYR A 296 5.22 4.43 5.17
N ASP A 297 6.32 3.66 5.23
CA ASP A 297 7.68 4.20 5.25
C ASP A 297 8.33 4.09 3.85
N PRO A 298 8.65 5.21 3.17
CA PRO A 298 9.28 5.17 1.85
C PRO A 298 10.68 4.55 1.88
N ALA A 299 11.42 4.69 2.99
CA ALA A 299 12.74 4.07 3.16
C ALA A 299 12.67 2.53 3.30
N ARG A 300 11.46 1.98 3.50
CA ARG A 300 11.17 0.56 3.65
C ARG A 300 10.28 0.03 2.53
N ASP A 301 10.43 0.53 1.31
CA ASP A 301 9.58 0.19 0.17
C ASP A 301 8.08 0.30 0.47
N TYR A 302 7.69 1.34 1.22
CA TYR A 302 6.31 1.59 1.67
C TYR A 302 5.71 0.48 2.53
N GLN A 303 6.53 -0.33 3.18
CA GLN A 303 6.05 -1.26 4.20
C GLN A 303 5.54 -0.49 5.41
N THR A 304 4.63 -1.11 6.14
CA THR A 304 4.08 -0.53 7.37
C THR A 304 5.19 -0.29 8.38
N GLY A 305 5.40 0.97 8.73
CA GLY A 305 6.21 1.42 9.85
C GLY A 305 5.33 1.63 11.07
N GLU A 306 5.93 1.59 12.24
CA GLU A 306 5.26 1.83 13.51
C GLU A 306 6.11 2.76 14.37
N VAL A 307 5.48 3.78 14.93
CA VAL A 307 6.10 4.65 15.92
C VAL A 307 5.25 4.70 17.19
N ARG A 308 5.91 4.79 18.33
CA ARG A 308 5.26 4.87 19.63
C ARG A 308 5.64 6.18 20.33
N ALA A 309 4.65 6.98 20.71
CA ALA A 309 4.80 8.11 21.62
C ALA A 309 4.35 7.70 23.02
N SER A 310 5.01 8.19 24.07
CA SER A 310 4.69 7.90 25.48
C SER A 310 4.70 9.17 26.29
N ALA A 311 3.73 9.29 27.20
CA ALA A 311 3.64 10.40 28.18
C ALA A 311 4.41 10.12 29.48
N GLY A 312 5.37 9.18 29.47
CA GLY A 312 6.12 8.76 30.65
C GLY A 312 5.50 7.56 31.36
N GLU A 313 5.73 7.46 32.69
CA GLU A 313 5.23 6.35 33.52
C GLU A 313 3.76 6.52 33.98
N GLN A 314 2.94 7.16 33.16
CA GLN A 314 1.53 7.39 33.50
C GLN A 314 0.72 6.10 33.36
N SER A 315 -0.22 5.88 34.27
CA SER A 315 -1.14 4.74 34.25
C SER A 315 -2.31 4.98 33.30
N GLY A 316 -2.15 4.67 32.04
CA GLY A 316 -3.21 4.69 31.04
C GLY A 316 -2.99 3.58 30.02
N GLY A 317 -4.01 3.25 29.25
CA GLY A 317 -3.88 2.28 28.16
C GLY A 317 -3.03 2.80 27.00
N GLU A 318 -2.64 1.92 26.12
CA GLU A 318 -2.07 2.27 24.81
C GLU A 318 -3.19 2.38 23.77
N LYS A 319 -3.20 3.46 22.98
CA LYS A 319 -4.11 3.64 21.86
C LYS A 319 -3.37 3.42 20.56
N GLN A 320 -3.97 2.69 19.63
CA GLN A 320 -3.45 2.54 18.27
C GLN A 320 -4.23 3.45 17.32
N GLN A 321 -3.50 4.05 16.37
CA GLN A 321 -4.05 4.86 15.30
C GLN A 321 -3.41 4.46 13.98
N ASP A 322 -4.24 4.05 13.02
CA ASP A 322 -3.80 3.74 11.66
C ASP A 322 -3.92 5.00 10.79
N LEU A 323 -2.82 5.36 10.15
CA LEU A 323 -2.73 6.50 9.25
C LEU A 323 -2.27 6.00 7.87
N PRO A 324 -3.17 5.87 6.87
CA PRO A 324 -2.81 5.39 5.54
C PRO A 324 -2.07 6.45 4.72
N GLY A 325 -1.03 7.01 5.29
CA GLY A 325 -0.17 8.04 4.73
C GLY A 325 1.30 7.64 4.72
N VAL A 326 2.06 8.29 3.86
CA VAL A 326 3.50 8.10 3.71
C VAL A 326 4.25 9.16 4.51
N PHE A 327 5.09 8.71 5.45
CA PHE A 327 5.88 9.57 6.34
C PHE A 327 7.29 9.02 6.50
N THR A 328 8.24 9.92 6.82
CA THR A 328 9.50 9.48 7.42
C THR A 328 9.26 9.04 8.88
N ALA A 329 10.10 8.18 9.42
CA ALA A 329 10.01 7.75 10.82
C ALA A 329 10.04 8.95 11.80
N GLY A 330 10.85 9.99 11.48
CA GLY A 330 10.94 11.21 12.27
C GLY A 330 9.64 12.02 12.29
N ASP A 331 9.04 12.22 11.11
CA ASP A 331 7.78 12.97 10.99
C ASP A 331 6.61 12.21 11.63
N ALA A 332 6.55 10.90 11.43
CA ALA A 332 5.54 10.04 12.08
C ALA A 332 5.66 10.08 13.60
N LYS A 333 6.90 10.07 14.14
CA LYS A 333 7.15 10.18 15.58
C LYS A 333 6.74 11.54 16.12
N ALA A 334 7.08 12.63 15.43
CA ALA A 334 6.68 13.98 15.81
C ALA A 334 5.15 14.12 15.82
N LEU A 335 4.48 13.59 14.80
CA LEU A 335 3.02 13.57 14.72
C LEU A 335 2.39 12.76 15.85
N ALA A 336 2.92 11.58 16.17
CA ALA A 336 2.45 10.76 17.27
C ALA A 336 2.59 11.47 18.63
N GLN A 337 3.69 12.20 18.85
CA GLN A 337 3.90 13.02 20.04
C GLN A 337 2.90 14.17 20.12
N GLU A 338 2.65 14.86 19.01
CA GLU A 338 1.65 15.93 18.93
C GLU A 338 0.24 15.41 19.21
N MET A 339 -0.13 14.26 18.62
CA MET A 339 -1.42 13.63 18.86
C MET A 339 -1.59 13.25 20.34
N LEU A 340 -0.56 12.67 20.96
CA LEU A 340 -0.58 12.33 22.37
C LEU A 340 -0.70 13.58 23.25
N ALA A 341 0.05 14.64 22.95
CA ALA A 341 -0.02 15.92 23.65
C ALA A 341 -1.43 16.54 23.56
N ARG A 342 -2.08 16.48 22.38
CA ARG A 342 -3.47 16.91 22.22
C ARG A 342 -4.44 16.09 23.07
N ALA A 343 -4.28 14.77 23.11
CA ALA A 343 -5.10 13.90 23.96
C ALA A 343 -4.94 14.24 25.46
N TRP A 344 -3.74 14.59 25.89
CA TRP A 344 -3.47 15.03 27.26
C TRP A 344 -4.00 16.43 27.54
N SER A 345 -3.90 17.34 26.58
CA SER A 345 -4.42 18.70 26.70
C SER A 345 -5.95 18.72 26.78
N SER A 346 -6.62 17.93 25.92
CA SER A 346 -8.10 17.84 25.89
C SER A 346 -8.73 17.24 27.16
N ARG A 347 -7.92 16.76 28.09
CA ARG A 347 -8.31 16.32 29.42
C ARG A 347 -8.83 17.47 30.28
N ASP A 348 -8.31 18.67 30.06
CA ASP A 348 -8.70 19.88 30.77
C ASP A 348 -9.66 20.67 29.90
N ARG A 349 -10.92 20.78 30.33
CA ARG A 349 -11.97 21.46 29.58
C ARG A 349 -12.52 22.60 30.42
N LEU A 350 -12.74 23.73 29.76
CA LEU A 350 -13.43 24.86 30.33
C LEU A 350 -14.74 25.09 29.59
N THR A 351 -15.81 25.26 30.32
CA THR A 351 -17.09 25.78 29.79
C THR A 351 -17.31 27.19 30.30
N LEU A 352 -17.46 28.12 29.39
CA LEU A 352 -17.67 29.54 29.66
C LEU A 352 -18.97 30.01 29.04
N ARG A 353 -19.65 30.94 29.70
CA ARG A 353 -20.84 31.62 29.19
C ARG A 353 -20.51 33.09 28.95
N LEU A 354 -20.71 33.53 27.71
CA LEU A 354 -20.28 34.85 27.24
C LEU A 354 -21.46 35.78 26.92
N PRO A 355 -21.24 37.10 26.82
CA PRO A 355 -22.29 38.01 26.41
C PRO A 355 -22.68 37.83 24.93
N PRO A 356 -23.88 38.24 24.52
CA PRO A 356 -24.37 38.11 23.14
C PRO A 356 -23.45 38.70 22.07
N GLY A 357 -22.67 39.73 22.41
CA GLY A 357 -21.69 40.32 21.49
C GLY A 357 -20.56 39.37 21.03
N ARG A 358 -20.47 38.16 21.65
CA ARG A 358 -19.49 37.14 21.33
C ARG A 358 -20.07 35.99 20.48
N MET A 359 -21.28 36.14 19.91
CA MET A 359 -21.91 35.09 19.08
C MET A 359 -21.18 34.78 17.76
N THR A 360 -20.26 35.63 17.35
CA THR A 360 -19.45 35.43 16.11
C THR A 360 -18.19 34.60 16.32
N LEU A 361 -18.01 34.00 17.50
CA LEU A 361 -16.89 33.12 17.77
C LEU A 361 -17.00 31.85 16.95
N GLU A 362 -15.89 31.46 16.30
CA GLU A 362 -15.82 30.29 15.44
C GLU A 362 -15.08 29.13 16.15
N PRO A 363 -15.61 27.89 16.15
CA PRO A 363 -14.89 26.74 16.65
C PRO A 363 -13.51 26.62 15.99
N GLY A 364 -12.50 26.25 16.77
CA GLY A 364 -11.11 26.17 16.34
C GLY A 364 -10.31 27.46 16.50
N SER A 365 -10.96 28.61 16.80
CA SER A 365 -10.26 29.85 17.12
C SER A 365 -9.46 29.74 18.43
N GLU A 366 -8.38 30.52 18.53
CA GLU A 366 -7.61 30.62 19.77
C GLU A 366 -8.16 31.75 20.66
N VAL A 367 -8.22 31.46 21.95
CA VAL A 367 -8.74 32.37 22.97
C VAL A 367 -7.69 32.59 24.04
N ASP A 368 -7.48 33.84 24.42
CA ASP A 368 -6.63 34.21 25.56
C ASP A 368 -7.47 34.47 26.78
N LEU A 369 -7.21 33.74 27.85
CA LEU A 369 -7.83 33.85 29.13
C LEU A 369 -6.82 34.31 30.19
N SER A 370 -7.25 35.06 31.19
CA SER A 370 -6.44 35.36 32.38
C SER A 370 -6.37 34.14 33.33
N LEU A 371 -6.09 32.95 32.78
CA LEU A 371 -6.00 31.67 33.50
C LEU A 371 -4.68 30.97 33.18
N SER A 372 -4.40 29.90 33.88
CA SER A 372 -3.28 29.02 33.59
C SER A 372 -3.79 27.66 33.06
N PRO A 373 -3.34 27.24 31.86
CA PRO A 373 -2.56 27.99 30.87
C PRO A 373 -3.32 29.19 30.29
N PRO A 374 -2.64 30.19 29.68
CA PRO A 374 -3.31 31.37 29.16
C PRO A 374 -4.01 31.17 27.82
N HIS A 375 -3.53 30.21 27.01
CA HIS A 375 -3.97 30.02 25.64
C HIS A 375 -4.87 28.78 25.52
N TRP A 376 -6.06 28.97 24.97
CA TRP A 376 -7.09 27.96 24.83
C TRP A 376 -7.58 27.89 23.39
N LYS A 377 -7.94 26.71 22.93
CA LYS A 377 -8.60 26.49 21.66
C LYS A 377 -10.09 26.31 21.90
N LEU A 378 -10.89 26.98 21.11
CA LEU A 378 -12.35 26.88 21.11
C LEU A 378 -12.76 25.60 20.39
N GLU A 379 -13.35 24.66 21.12
CA GLU A 379 -13.78 23.37 20.55
C GLU A 379 -15.23 23.44 20.05
N THR A 380 -16.14 23.97 20.84
CA THR A 380 -17.55 24.07 20.48
C THR A 380 -18.14 25.42 20.88
N VAL A 381 -19.14 25.87 20.13
CA VAL A 381 -19.98 27.02 20.45
C VAL A 381 -21.45 26.60 20.39
N THR A 382 -22.16 26.75 21.48
CA THR A 382 -23.60 26.51 21.56
C THR A 382 -24.28 27.82 21.97
N ILE A 383 -25.39 28.17 21.34
CA ILE A 383 -26.12 29.40 21.67
C ILE A 383 -27.39 29.03 22.46
N GLU A 384 -27.44 29.41 23.73
CA GLU A 384 -28.57 29.19 24.63
C GLU A 384 -29.23 30.53 24.92
N GLY A 385 -30.40 30.81 24.35
CA GLY A 385 -31.13 32.07 24.61
C GLY A 385 -30.30 33.33 24.40
N PHE A 386 -29.60 33.45 23.27
CA PHE A 386 -28.61 34.48 22.88
C PHE A 386 -27.33 34.54 23.74
N VAL A 387 -27.11 33.60 24.62
CA VAL A 387 -25.86 33.47 25.38
C VAL A 387 -24.97 32.41 24.71
N PRO A 388 -23.80 32.77 24.17
CA PRO A 388 -22.85 31.81 23.71
C PRO A 388 -22.25 31.01 24.88
N VAL A 389 -22.41 29.70 24.82
CA VAL A 389 -21.76 28.72 25.70
C VAL A 389 -20.62 28.11 24.92
N ILE A 390 -19.41 28.30 25.39
CA ILE A 390 -18.22 27.83 24.69
C ILE A 390 -17.49 26.78 25.51
N GLU A 391 -16.99 25.76 24.82
CA GLU A 391 -16.08 24.75 25.39
C GLU A 391 -14.68 24.97 24.87
N LEU A 392 -13.71 24.94 25.75
CA LEU A 392 -12.32 25.23 25.46
C LEU A 392 -11.41 24.08 25.92
N SER A 393 -10.36 23.83 25.18
CA SER A 393 -9.21 23.00 25.59
C SER A 393 -7.91 23.79 25.50
N PRO A 394 -6.87 23.47 26.30
CA PRO A 394 -5.58 24.15 26.18
C PRO A 394 -4.95 23.94 24.81
N THR A 395 -4.32 24.96 24.26
CA THR A 395 -3.57 24.83 22.99
C THR A 395 -2.31 23.97 23.18
N VAL A 396 -1.96 23.22 22.15
CA VAL A 396 -0.78 22.37 22.12
C VAL A 396 0.21 22.91 21.09
N ALA A 397 1.49 22.96 21.46
CA ALA A 397 2.54 23.34 20.54
C ALA A 397 2.68 22.30 19.42
N ARG A 398 2.98 22.76 18.21
CA ARG A 398 3.28 21.91 17.06
C ARG A 398 4.47 21.03 17.37
N GLY A 399 4.40 19.75 17.04
CA GLY A 399 5.52 18.82 17.17
C GLY A 399 6.68 19.24 16.26
N VAL A 400 7.89 19.21 16.79
CA VAL A 400 9.11 19.42 16.01
C VAL A 400 9.62 18.07 15.57
N GLY A 401 10.10 17.97 14.33
CA GLY A 401 10.67 16.73 13.80
C GLY A 401 11.75 16.19 14.72
N VAL A 402 11.66 14.90 15.05
CA VAL A 402 12.60 14.20 15.92
C VAL A 402 13.31 13.11 15.15
N THR A 403 14.54 12.81 15.50
CA THR A 403 15.26 11.69 14.93
C THR A 403 14.59 10.40 15.39
N ALA A 404 14.14 9.58 14.47
CA ALA A 404 13.62 8.25 14.73
C ALA A 404 14.10 7.29 13.65
N ASP A 405 14.29 6.04 14.03
CA ASP A 405 14.70 4.96 13.14
C ASP A 405 13.51 4.00 12.97
N ALA A 406 13.11 3.77 11.74
CA ALA A 406 12.07 2.80 11.37
C ALA A 406 12.60 1.36 11.34
N GLY A 407 13.89 1.13 11.60
CA GLY A 407 14.57 -0.15 11.44
C GLY A 407 15.01 -0.41 10.00
N ARG A 408 15.81 -1.45 9.80
CA ARG A 408 16.26 -1.89 8.48
C ARG A 408 15.28 -2.90 7.88
N ILE A 409 14.92 -2.69 6.62
CA ILE A 409 14.43 -3.79 5.80
C ILE A 409 15.62 -4.69 5.51
N VAL A 410 15.45 -5.98 5.74
CA VAL A 410 16.22 -6.97 4.99
C VAL A 410 15.58 -6.99 3.61
N SER A 411 16.04 -6.15 2.68
CA SER A 411 15.63 -6.26 1.28
C SER A 411 15.92 -7.68 0.83
N ASN A 412 14.91 -8.39 0.29
CA ASN A 412 15.21 -9.57 -0.47
C ASN A 412 16.21 -9.13 -1.54
N PRO A 413 17.39 -9.76 -1.64
CA PRO A 413 18.34 -9.39 -2.68
C PRO A 413 17.64 -9.53 -4.02
N ASP A 414 17.86 -8.56 -4.89
CA ASP A 414 17.44 -8.62 -6.29
C ASP A 414 17.77 -10.02 -6.82
N PRO A 415 16.82 -10.75 -7.41
CA PRO A 415 17.12 -12.03 -8.03
C PRO A 415 18.22 -11.76 -9.05
N LEU A 416 19.35 -12.41 -8.86
CA LEU A 416 20.53 -12.24 -9.71
C LEU A 416 20.15 -12.68 -11.13
N SER A 417 19.96 -11.74 -12.04
CA SER A 417 19.80 -12.01 -13.46
C SER A 417 21.19 -12.36 -14.02
N GLY A 418 21.46 -13.65 -14.22
CA GLY A 418 22.70 -14.14 -14.81
C GLY A 418 23.00 -15.59 -14.43
N ALA A 419 23.90 -16.23 -15.15
CA ALA A 419 24.38 -17.58 -14.83
C ALA A 419 25.01 -17.57 -13.43
N ILE A 420 24.44 -18.35 -12.52
CA ILE A 420 24.93 -18.50 -11.14
C ILE A 420 25.84 -19.74 -11.12
N SER A 421 27.09 -19.55 -10.71
CA SER A 421 27.97 -20.68 -10.40
C SER A 421 27.71 -21.10 -8.96
N ILE A 422 27.29 -22.32 -8.74
CA ILE A 422 27.03 -22.91 -7.43
C ILE A 422 28.16 -23.82 -7.06
N ALA A 423 28.81 -23.63 -5.93
CA ALA A 423 29.74 -24.56 -5.34
C ALA A 423 29.18 -25.12 -4.03
N LEU A 424 29.07 -26.43 -3.96
CA LEU A 424 28.76 -27.13 -2.70
C LEU A 424 30.04 -27.17 -1.85
N LEU A 425 29.97 -26.61 -0.66
CA LEU A 425 31.05 -26.71 0.33
C LEU A 425 30.72 -27.86 1.28
N ASP A 426 31.44 -28.98 1.09
CA ASP A 426 31.51 -30.03 2.09
C ASP A 426 32.62 -29.67 3.06
N ILE A 427 32.29 -28.74 3.99
CA ILE A 427 33.19 -28.36 5.07
C ILE A 427 32.78 -29.14 6.30
N PRO A 428 33.70 -29.93 6.90
CA PRO A 428 33.44 -30.58 8.18
C PRO A 428 33.03 -29.52 9.20
N ASN A 429 31.99 -29.82 9.99
CA ASN A 429 31.39 -28.90 10.94
C ASN A 429 32.40 -28.50 12.05
N VAL A 430 33.08 -27.38 11.86
CA VAL A 430 34.16 -26.89 12.76
C VAL A 430 33.58 -26.27 14.06
N LEU A 431 32.26 -26.10 14.15
CA LEU A 431 31.63 -25.35 15.26
C LEU A 431 30.65 -26.17 16.11
N GLY A 432 30.65 -27.50 16.02
CA GLY A 432 29.92 -28.37 16.97
C GLY A 432 28.38 -28.34 16.84
N PHE A 433 27.82 -27.88 15.72
CA PHE A 433 26.38 -27.97 15.45
C PHE A 433 26.03 -29.39 14.98
N ALA A 434 24.84 -29.85 15.38
CA ALA A 434 24.39 -31.21 15.13
C ALA A 434 24.26 -31.53 13.64
N SER A 435 24.49 -32.78 13.27
CA SER A 435 24.59 -33.31 11.90
C SER A 435 23.29 -33.33 11.08
N THR A 436 22.31 -32.55 11.43
CA THR A 436 21.00 -32.40 10.74
C THR A 436 20.84 -31.09 10.03
N GLU A 437 21.90 -30.28 9.92
CA GLU A 437 21.82 -28.98 9.28
C GLU A 437 22.01 -29.08 7.76
N PRO A 438 21.28 -28.22 7.01
CA PRO A 438 21.35 -28.24 5.55
C PRO A 438 22.72 -27.89 5.03
N THR A 439 23.14 -28.53 3.95
CA THR A 439 24.40 -28.27 3.25
C THR A 439 24.51 -26.80 2.87
N LEU A 440 25.64 -26.16 3.21
CA LEU A 440 25.86 -24.76 2.88
C LEU A 440 26.29 -24.63 1.40
N VAL A 441 25.53 -23.86 0.64
CA VAL A 441 25.81 -23.58 -0.76
C VAL A 441 26.39 -22.16 -0.88
N LEU A 442 27.51 -22.02 -1.57
CA LEU A 442 28.05 -20.73 -1.97
C LEU A 442 27.63 -20.43 -3.39
N ALA A 443 26.93 -19.32 -3.60
CA ALA A 443 26.54 -18.84 -4.90
C ALA A 443 27.24 -17.52 -5.22
N ALA A 444 27.77 -17.41 -6.44
CA ALA A 444 28.34 -16.17 -6.95
C ALA A 444 27.80 -15.88 -8.36
N THR A 445 27.68 -14.60 -8.73
CA THR A 445 27.38 -14.22 -10.11
C THR A 445 28.62 -14.34 -10.98
N ALA A 446 28.44 -14.62 -12.26
CA ALA A 446 29.53 -14.67 -13.26
C ALA A 446 30.29 -13.35 -13.44
N THR A 447 29.80 -12.24 -12.88
CA THR A 447 30.37 -10.90 -12.98
C THR A 447 31.27 -10.48 -11.80
N GLY A 448 31.74 -11.41 -10.98
CA GLY A 448 32.85 -11.15 -10.07
C GLY A 448 32.51 -10.45 -8.74
N ASN A 449 31.25 -10.38 -8.35
CA ASN A 449 30.82 -9.76 -7.09
C ASN A 449 31.03 -10.62 -5.83
N GLY A 450 31.97 -11.57 -5.89
CA GLY A 450 32.35 -12.41 -4.76
C GLY A 450 31.31 -13.47 -4.39
N TRP A 451 31.77 -14.49 -3.69
CA TRP A 451 30.94 -15.58 -3.19
C TRP A 451 30.07 -15.12 -2.00
N LYS A 452 28.76 -15.36 -2.08
CA LYS A 452 27.84 -15.14 -0.97
C LYS A 452 27.37 -16.45 -0.37
N ARG A 453 27.56 -16.64 0.91
CA ARG A 453 27.15 -17.83 1.65
C ARG A 453 25.66 -17.76 1.97
N ARG A 454 24.92 -18.81 1.63
CA ARG A 454 23.49 -18.96 1.98
C ARG A 454 23.18 -20.39 2.40
N PRO A 455 22.38 -20.59 3.46
CA PRO A 455 21.80 -21.90 3.75
C PRO A 455 20.75 -22.23 2.68
N VAL A 456 20.76 -23.48 2.21
CA VAL A 456 19.79 -24.01 1.26
C VAL A 456 19.28 -25.32 1.82
N GLU A 457 17.97 -25.49 1.89
CA GLU A 457 17.32 -26.80 2.06
C GLU A 457 17.40 -27.51 0.71
N ILE A 458 17.93 -28.75 0.72
CA ILE A 458 18.01 -29.64 -0.45
C ILE A 458 16.81 -30.61 -0.43
#